data_e8869d748893fae56e1ddce974962af7
#
_entry.id   e8869d748893fae56e1ddce974962af7
#
_cell.length_a   1.000
_cell.length_b   1.000
_cell.length_c   1.000
_cell.angle_alpha   90.00
_cell.angle_beta   90.00
_cell.angle_gamma   90.00
#
_symmetry.space_group_name_H-M   'P 1'
#
loop_
_entity.id
_entity.type
_entity.pdbx_description
1 polymer ?
#
loop_
_entity_poly.entity_id
_entity_poly.type
_entity_poly.pdbx_seq_one_letter_code
_entity_poly.pdbx_strand_id
1 'polypeptide(L)'
;MAGFAAAVFLGLMLTGCQGTQKAEQSGYKVFCRNAEATALREVQYEPEAEGGEKLVEELLSAMEGTFNRNDYQSVFPEGLTAAVSTLKDGRLTIDFNDAYKQMDDTREVLLRAAVVQTMTQITDVREVVFTVAGEALLNSENQAVGPMHASSFINSEGDSINAYQ
;
A
#
# COMPACT_ATOMS: atom_id res chain seq x y z
N MET A 1 24.14 -22.38 -74.79
CA MET A 1 23.78 -23.58 -74.01
C MET A 1 23.52 -23.10 -72.59
N ALA A 2 22.31 -23.28 -72.12
CA ALA A 2 21.78 -22.74 -70.92
C ALA A 2 22.17 -23.59 -69.71
N GLY A 3 22.58 -22.97 -68.58
CA GLY A 3 22.81 -23.61 -67.30
C GLY A 3 21.99 -22.91 -66.29
N PHE A 4 20.85 -23.48 -65.87
CA PHE A 4 20.00 -23.02 -64.77
C PHE A 4 20.62 -23.50 -63.47
N ALA A 5 20.98 -22.54 -62.61
CA ALA A 5 21.31 -22.83 -61.20
C ALA A 5 20.10 -22.48 -60.33
N ALA A 6 19.44 -23.48 -59.79
CA ALA A 6 18.35 -23.35 -58.85
C ALA A 6 18.91 -23.07 -57.43
N ALA A 7 18.68 -21.89 -56.91
CA ALA A 7 18.96 -21.54 -55.54
C ALA A 7 17.78 -21.96 -54.62
N VAL A 8 18.01 -22.94 -53.77
CA VAL A 8 17.08 -23.37 -52.75
C VAL A 8 17.19 -22.40 -51.55
N PHE A 9 16.18 -21.56 -51.35
CA PHE A 9 16.04 -20.75 -50.16
C PHE A 9 15.45 -21.60 -49.04
N LEU A 10 16.30 -21.96 -48.11
CA LEU A 10 15.91 -22.62 -46.85
C LEU A 10 15.40 -21.52 -45.87
N GLY A 11 14.09 -21.34 -45.80
CA GLY A 11 13.47 -20.40 -44.84
C GLY A 11 13.59 -20.94 -43.40
N LEU A 12 14.43 -20.30 -42.59
CA LEU A 12 14.40 -20.49 -41.13
C LEU A 12 13.15 -19.81 -40.59
N MET A 13 12.17 -20.61 -40.20
CA MET A 13 11.06 -20.19 -39.37
C MET A 13 11.58 -19.96 -37.94
N LEU A 14 11.89 -18.71 -37.58
CA LEU A 14 12.06 -18.29 -36.21
C LEU A 14 10.68 -18.23 -35.56
N THR A 15 10.29 -19.30 -34.88
CA THR A 15 9.18 -19.27 -33.94
C THR A 15 9.63 -18.44 -32.72
N GLY A 16 9.31 -17.13 -32.74
CA GLY A 16 9.40 -16.25 -31.61
C GLY A 16 8.44 -16.73 -30.52
N CYS A 17 8.95 -17.29 -29.44
CA CYS A 17 8.20 -17.39 -28.20
C CYS A 17 7.81 -15.96 -27.79
N GLN A 18 6.58 -15.58 -28.01
CA GLN A 18 5.97 -14.46 -27.31
C GLN A 18 5.82 -14.89 -25.86
N GLY A 19 6.86 -14.61 -25.05
CA GLY A 19 6.72 -14.56 -23.62
C GLY A 19 5.63 -13.54 -23.33
N THR A 20 4.54 -13.98 -22.74
CA THR A 20 3.52 -13.12 -22.18
C THR A 20 4.25 -12.28 -21.13
N GLN A 21 4.66 -11.07 -21.47
CA GLN A 21 5.07 -10.08 -20.50
C GLN A 21 3.82 -9.84 -19.65
N LYS A 22 3.83 -10.43 -18.44
CA LYS A 22 2.96 -10.01 -17.36
C LYS A 22 3.24 -8.52 -17.23
N ALA A 23 2.28 -7.69 -17.61
CA ALA A 23 2.37 -6.25 -17.41
C ALA A 23 2.74 -6.08 -15.94
N GLU A 24 3.93 -5.59 -15.65
CA GLU A 24 4.27 -5.10 -14.32
C GLU A 24 3.21 -4.06 -14.05
N GLN A 25 2.38 -4.29 -13.03
CA GLN A 25 1.43 -3.30 -12.57
C GLN A 25 2.28 -2.14 -12.05
N SER A 26 2.50 -1.14 -12.91
CA SER A 26 3.07 0.12 -12.51
C SER A 26 2.05 0.79 -11.59
N GLY A 27 2.47 1.19 -10.41
CA GLY A 27 1.60 1.85 -9.44
C GLY A 27 1.56 1.17 -8.08
N TYR A 28 1.02 1.88 -7.12
CA TYR A 28 0.83 1.44 -5.74
C TYR A 28 -0.64 1.14 -5.48
N LYS A 29 -0.91 0.23 -4.55
CA LYS A 29 -2.25 -0.01 -4.02
C LYS A 29 -2.44 0.87 -2.81
N VAL A 30 -3.33 1.84 -2.89
CA VAL A 30 -3.78 2.62 -1.74
C VAL A 30 -5.00 1.94 -1.14
N PHE A 31 -4.94 1.69 0.16
CA PHE A 31 -6.01 1.00 0.87
C PHE A 31 -6.98 2.01 1.48
N CYS A 32 -8.26 1.86 1.11
CA CYS A 32 -9.39 2.62 1.59
C CYS A 32 -10.35 1.71 2.35
N ARG A 33 -11.30 2.26 3.10
CA ARG A 33 -12.37 1.46 3.70
C ARG A 33 -13.56 1.32 2.73
N ASN A 34 -14.31 0.22 2.83
CA ASN A 34 -15.60 0.10 2.17
C ASN A 34 -16.63 1.08 2.83
N ALA A 35 -17.78 1.26 2.20
CA ALA A 35 -18.81 2.20 2.69
C ALA A 35 -19.30 1.86 4.10
N GLU A 36 -19.38 0.58 4.45
CA GLU A 36 -19.82 0.06 5.74
C GLU A 36 -18.73 0.15 6.82
N ALA A 37 -17.49 0.55 6.48
CA ALA A 37 -16.32 0.58 7.36
C ALA A 37 -16.01 -0.77 8.05
N THR A 38 -16.18 -1.87 7.31
CA THR A 38 -15.99 -3.25 7.81
C THR A 38 -14.79 -3.95 7.18
N ALA A 39 -14.29 -3.43 6.05
CA ALA A 39 -13.19 -4.02 5.30
C ALA A 39 -12.39 -2.97 4.53
N LEU A 40 -11.16 -3.34 4.18
CA LEU A 40 -10.33 -2.55 3.28
C LEU A 40 -10.64 -2.89 1.81
N ARG A 41 -10.46 -1.88 0.96
CA ARG A 41 -10.49 -1.96 -0.50
C ARG A 41 -9.21 -1.35 -1.05
N GLU A 42 -8.62 -2.01 -2.03
CA GLU A 42 -7.46 -1.50 -2.74
C GLU A 42 -7.86 -0.65 -3.95
N VAL A 43 -7.20 0.47 -4.13
CA VAL A 43 -7.35 1.37 -5.27
C VAL A 43 -5.97 1.58 -5.89
N GLN A 44 -5.88 1.41 -7.20
CA GLN A 44 -4.62 1.67 -7.92
C GLN A 44 -4.32 3.16 -7.91
N TYR A 45 -3.09 3.52 -7.62
CA TYR A 45 -2.58 4.88 -7.58
C TYR A 45 -1.21 4.97 -8.25
N GLU A 46 -1.04 5.95 -9.12
CA GLU A 46 0.20 6.25 -9.82
C GLU A 46 0.80 7.51 -9.21
N PRO A 47 1.81 7.39 -8.31
CA PRO A 47 2.44 8.56 -7.71
C PRO A 47 3.35 9.28 -8.71
N GLU A 48 3.55 10.57 -8.48
CA GLU A 48 4.54 11.37 -9.20
C GLU A 48 5.93 11.24 -8.56
N ALA A 49 5.98 10.98 -7.24
CA ALA A 49 7.23 10.79 -6.51
C ALA A 49 7.82 9.39 -6.75
N GLU A 50 9.13 9.33 -6.98
CA GLU A 50 9.83 8.07 -7.31
C GLU A 50 10.25 7.26 -6.07
N GLY A 51 10.31 7.85 -4.87
CA GLY A 51 10.70 7.13 -3.65
C GLY A 51 10.99 8.00 -2.42
N GLY A 52 11.42 7.34 -1.35
CA GLY A 52 11.77 7.98 -0.09
C GLY A 52 10.60 8.65 0.63
N GLU A 53 10.89 9.65 1.46
CA GLU A 53 9.87 10.35 2.25
C GLU A 53 8.81 11.04 1.38
N LYS A 54 9.18 11.57 0.21
CA LYS A 54 8.24 12.22 -0.71
C LYS A 54 7.17 11.28 -1.22
N LEU A 55 7.54 10.04 -1.54
CA LEU A 55 6.59 9.03 -1.96
C LEU A 55 5.64 8.65 -0.80
N VAL A 56 6.18 8.53 0.42
CA VAL A 56 5.37 8.29 1.62
C VAL A 56 4.36 9.41 1.85
N GLU A 57 4.81 10.67 1.79
CA GLU A 57 3.95 11.85 1.94
C GLU A 57 2.86 11.91 0.87
N GLU A 58 3.19 11.61 -0.38
CA GLU A 58 2.22 11.57 -1.48
C GLU A 58 1.16 10.48 -1.27
N LEU A 59 1.58 9.27 -0.89
CA LEU A 59 0.65 8.18 -0.62
C LEU A 59 -0.23 8.46 0.61
N LEU A 60 0.32 9.07 1.69
CA LEU A 60 -0.48 9.52 2.84
C LEU A 60 -1.53 10.55 2.41
N SER A 61 -1.14 11.55 1.64
CA SER A 61 -2.04 12.57 1.12
C SER A 61 -3.15 11.97 0.24
N ALA A 62 -2.81 10.97 -0.59
CA ALA A 62 -3.79 10.23 -1.36
C ALA A 62 -4.78 9.48 -0.47
N MET A 63 -4.32 8.85 0.61
CA MET A 63 -5.19 8.16 1.57
C MET A 63 -6.14 9.11 2.31
N GLU A 64 -5.68 10.32 2.64
CA GLU A 64 -6.48 11.33 3.36
C GLU A 64 -7.64 11.89 2.52
N GLY A 65 -7.40 12.18 1.25
CA GLY A 65 -8.30 13.06 0.50
C GLY A 65 -8.93 12.52 -0.77
N THR A 66 -8.27 11.62 -1.48
CA THR A 66 -8.57 11.43 -2.91
C THR A 66 -9.69 10.41 -3.19
N PHE A 67 -10.02 9.54 -2.25
CA PHE A 67 -10.82 8.34 -2.51
C PHE A 67 -12.18 8.32 -1.80
N ASN A 68 -12.92 9.42 -1.86
CA ASN A 68 -14.30 9.43 -1.38
C ASN A 68 -15.27 9.17 -2.54
N ARG A 69 -15.69 7.91 -2.66
CA ARG A 69 -16.69 7.45 -3.62
C ARG A 69 -17.81 6.70 -2.91
N ASN A 70 -18.87 6.35 -3.64
CA ASN A 70 -20.02 5.64 -3.06
C ASN A 70 -19.68 4.25 -2.53
N ASP A 71 -18.68 3.59 -3.09
CA ASP A 71 -18.27 2.22 -2.81
C ASP A 71 -17.03 2.11 -1.90
N TYR A 72 -16.28 3.20 -1.74
CA TYR A 72 -15.14 3.26 -0.82
C TYR A 72 -14.85 4.71 -0.36
N GLN A 73 -14.25 4.83 0.81
CA GLN A 73 -13.97 6.10 1.47
C GLN A 73 -12.58 6.08 2.09
N SER A 74 -12.06 7.28 2.39
CA SER A 74 -10.82 7.41 3.16
C SER A 74 -10.92 6.68 4.50
N VAL A 75 -9.81 6.06 4.91
CA VAL A 75 -9.66 5.51 6.26
C VAL A 75 -9.42 6.60 7.30
N PHE A 76 -9.06 7.81 6.87
CA PHE A 76 -8.86 8.97 7.72
C PHE A 76 -10.22 9.65 7.99
N PRO A 77 -10.69 9.67 9.25
CA PRO A 77 -11.85 10.46 9.61
C PRO A 77 -11.56 11.95 9.52
N GLU A 78 -12.61 12.76 9.45
CA GLU A 78 -12.49 14.23 9.43
C GLU A 78 -11.67 14.72 10.63
N GLY A 79 -10.71 15.59 10.37
CA GLY A 79 -9.84 16.19 11.37
C GLY A 79 -8.62 15.33 11.76
N LEU A 80 -8.55 14.06 11.38
CA LEU A 80 -7.34 13.27 11.54
C LEU A 80 -6.34 13.60 10.45
N THR A 81 -5.10 13.87 10.86
CA THR A 81 -3.96 14.07 9.95
C THR A 81 -2.81 13.17 10.36
N ALA A 82 -1.99 12.80 9.38
CA ALA A 82 -0.75 12.07 9.59
C ALA A 82 0.43 12.83 8.99
N ALA A 83 1.59 12.69 9.60
CA ALA A 83 2.85 13.22 9.09
C ALA A 83 3.96 12.19 9.19
N VAL A 84 4.91 12.25 8.26
CA VAL A 84 6.14 11.45 8.35
C VAL A 84 7.04 12.08 9.39
N SER A 85 7.35 11.32 10.45
CA SER A 85 8.34 11.75 11.44
C SER A 85 9.75 11.32 11.04
N THR A 86 9.92 10.08 10.61
CA THR A 86 11.21 9.58 10.12
C THR A 86 11.02 8.39 9.16
N LEU A 87 11.92 8.27 8.18
CA LEU A 87 12.13 7.05 7.41
C LEU A 87 13.61 6.69 7.50
N LYS A 88 13.95 5.67 8.27
CA LYS A 88 15.33 5.28 8.52
C LYS A 88 15.48 3.78 8.72
N ASP A 89 16.47 3.19 8.07
CA ASP A 89 16.84 1.77 8.23
C ASP A 89 15.66 0.80 8.00
N GLY A 90 14.75 1.16 7.08
CA GLY A 90 13.56 0.37 6.75
C GLY A 90 12.38 0.57 7.72
N ARG A 91 12.52 1.46 8.70
CA ARG A 91 11.46 1.83 9.66
C ARG A 91 10.89 3.19 9.29
N LEU A 92 9.59 3.20 9.04
CA LEU A 92 8.80 4.40 8.85
C LEU A 92 8.06 4.73 10.14
N THR A 93 8.25 5.95 10.66
CA THR A 93 7.45 6.46 11.78
C THR A 93 6.45 7.47 11.27
N ILE A 94 5.18 7.22 11.55
CA ILE A 94 4.05 8.10 11.20
C ILE A 94 3.45 8.64 12.49
N ASP A 95 3.33 9.96 12.57
CA ASP A 95 2.72 10.66 13.69
C ASP A 95 1.32 11.13 13.36
N PHE A 96 0.34 10.71 14.13
CA PHE A 96 -1.03 11.20 14.05
C PHE A 96 -1.24 12.38 15.00
N ASN A 97 -2.16 13.27 14.65
CA ASN A 97 -2.62 14.29 15.58
C ASN A 97 -3.54 13.71 16.66
N ASP A 98 -3.91 14.54 17.66
CA ASP A 98 -4.75 14.12 18.78
C ASP A 98 -6.16 13.61 18.41
N ALA A 99 -6.62 13.87 17.18
CA ALA A 99 -7.91 13.34 16.71
C ALA A 99 -7.92 11.80 16.67
N TYR A 100 -6.74 11.16 16.57
CA TYR A 100 -6.60 9.71 16.66
C TYR A 100 -7.23 9.13 17.94
N LYS A 101 -7.07 9.80 19.08
CA LYS A 101 -7.59 9.37 20.39
C LYS A 101 -9.12 9.35 20.48
N GLN A 102 -9.82 9.90 19.49
CA GLN A 102 -11.28 9.93 19.42
C GLN A 102 -11.87 8.80 18.54
N MET A 103 -11.00 7.97 17.97
CA MET A 103 -11.44 6.87 17.10
C MET A 103 -11.99 5.71 17.92
N ASP A 104 -12.98 5.00 17.37
CA ASP A 104 -13.36 3.69 17.86
C ASP A 104 -12.35 2.61 17.42
N ASP A 105 -12.31 1.50 18.16
CA ASP A 105 -11.34 0.42 17.95
C ASP A 105 -11.36 -0.14 16.52
N THR A 106 -12.54 -0.26 15.92
CA THR A 106 -12.69 -0.82 14.56
C THR A 106 -12.04 0.09 13.53
N ARG A 107 -12.32 1.39 13.60
CA ARG A 107 -11.72 2.38 12.68
C ARG A 107 -10.22 2.50 12.89
N GLU A 108 -9.78 2.42 14.12
CA GLU A 108 -8.36 2.44 14.47
C GLU A 108 -7.61 1.28 13.83
N VAL A 109 -8.13 0.06 13.92
CA VAL A 109 -7.55 -1.14 13.29
C VAL A 109 -7.52 -0.99 11.78
N LEU A 110 -8.63 -0.54 11.15
CA LEU A 110 -8.69 -0.34 9.70
C LEU A 110 -7.71 0.73 9.23
N LEU A 111 -7.58 1.84 9.96
CA LEU A 111 -6.61 2.89 9.63
C LEU A 111 -5.18 2.35 9.65
N ARG A 112 -4.79 1.70 10.74
CA ARG A 112 -3.42 1.14 10.87
C ARG A 112 -3.15 0.10 9.79
N ALA A 113 -4.11 -0.80 9.54
CA ALA A 113 -3.99 -1.82 8.50
C ALA A 113 -3.82 -1.19 7.12
N ALA A 114 -4.65 -0.20 6.77
CA ALA A 114 -4.57 0.50 5.50
C ALA A 114 -3.21 1.20 5.30
N VAL A 115 -2.75 1.93 6.33
CA VAL A 115 -1.45 2.62 6.28
C VAL A 115 -0.31 1.62 6.12
N VAL A 116 -0.26 0.56 6.93
CA VAL A 116 0.78 -0.46 6.84
C VAL A 116 0.77 -1.16 5.48
N GLN A 117 -0.39 -1.58 4.98
CA GLN A 117 -0.53 -2.25 3.68
C GLN A 117 -0.15 -1.34 2.52
N THR A 118 -0.40 -0.03 2.62
CA THR A 118 0.01 0.94 1.61
C THR A 118 1.51 1.18 1.65
N MET A 119 2.07 1.47 2.83
CA MET A 119 3.45 1.94 2.98
C MET A 119 4.48 0.82 2.80
N THR A 120 4.18 -0.41 3.20
CA THR A 120 5.10 -1.55 3.05
C THR A 120 5.27 -2.05 1.61
N GLN A 121 4.56 -1.47 0.64
CA GLN A 121 4.84 -1.65 -0.79
C GLN A 121 6.07 -0.86 -1.24
N ILE A 122 6.45 0.19 -0.50
CA ILE A 122 7.65 0.97 -0.78
C ILE A 122 8.88 0.13 -0.40
N THR A 123 9.80 -0.06 -1.32
CA THR A 123 10.98 -0.93 -1.15
C THR A 123 11.79 -0.59 0.10
N ASP A 124 11.85 0.71 0.46
CA ASP A 124 12.61 1.20 1.61
C ASP A 124 11.83 1.09 2.94
N VAL A 125 10.57 0.61 2.94
CA VAL A 125 9.73 0.49 4.13
C VAL A 125 9.47 -0.98 4.45
N ARG A 126 10.04 -1.48 5.52
CA ARG A 126 9.84 -2.84 6.02
C ARG A 126 8.83 -2.93 7.14
N GLU A 127 8.77 -1.87 7.95
CA GLU A 127 7.90 -1.79 9.11
C GLU A 127 7.44 -0.36 9.36
N VAL A 128 6.27 -0.22 9.96
CA VAL A 128 5.68 1.07 10.32
C VAL A 128 5.49 1.13 11.83
N VAL A 129 5.91 2.24 12.43
CA VAL A 129 5.68 2.60 13.82
C VAL A 129 4.75 3.79 13.86
N PHE A 130 3.81 3.79 14.79
CA PHE A 130 2.87 4.88 14.99
C PHE A 130 3.12 5.63 16.27
N THR A 131 3.00 6.95 16.19
CA THR A 131 2.95 7.86 17.33
C THR A 131 1.68 8.71 17.23
N VAL A 132 1.30 9.31 18.34
CA VAL A 132 0.16 10.25 18.42
C VAL A 132 0.62 11.50 19.18
N ALA A 133 0.65 12.64 18.50
CA ALA A 133 1.18 13.90 19.03
C ALA A 133 2.62 13.75 19.58
N GLY A 134 3.45 12.98 18.90
CA GLY A 134 4.85 12.70 19.28
C GLY A 134 5.04 11.62 20.33
N GLU A 135 3.97 11.10 20.95
CA GLU A 135 4.01 10.07 21.97
C GLU A 135 3.80 8.67 21.36
N ALA A 136 4.40 7.63 21.97
CA ALA A 136 4.20 6.26 21.50
C ALA A 136 2.71 5.87 21.54
N LEU A 137 2.23 5.24 20.45
CA LEU A 137 0.90 4.66 20.45
C LEU A 137 0.82 3.54 21.49
N LEU A 138 -0.18 3.57 22.34
CA LEU A 138 -0.41 2.59 23.38
C LEU A 138 -1.61 1.71 23.06
N ASN A 139 -1.55 0.44 23.46
CA ASN A 139 -2.68 -0.49 23.41
C ASN A 139 -3.60 -0.30 24.65
N SER A 140 -4.68 -1.07 24.73
CA SER A 140 -5.63 -1.05 25.86
C SER A 140 -5.01 -1.42 27.21
N GLU A 141 -3.86 -2.08 27.21
CA GLU A 141 -3.09 -2.43 28.42
C GLU A 141 -2.03 -1.38 28.79
N ASN A 142 -2.08 -0.21 28.12
CA ASN A 142 -1.12 0.89 28.29
C ASN A 142 0.34 0.53 27.96
N GLN A 143 0.53 -0.41 27.05
CA GLN A 143 1.83 -0.81 26.52
C GLN A 143 2.05 -0.18 25.15
N ALA A 144 3.29 0.21 24.85
CA ALA A 144 3.63 0.74 23.53
C ALA A 144 3.37 -0.31 22.44
N VAL A 145 2.63 0.09 21.42
CA VAL A 145 2.41 -0.72 20.22
C VAL A 145 3.72 -0.78 19.43
N GLY A 146 4.20 -2.00 19.18
CA GLY A 146 5.44 -2.22 18.46
C GLY A 146 5.33 -1.93 16.96
N PRO A 147 6.44 -2.10 16.23
CA PRO A 147 6.46 -2.00 14.78
C PRO A 147 5.47 -2.98 14.13
N MET A 148 4.80 -2.52 13.07
CA MET A 148 3.85 -3.30 12.31
C MET A 148 4.37 -3.58 10.91
N HIS A 149 4.13 -4.79 10.43
CA HIS A 149 4.50 -5.28 9.11
C HIS A 149 3.26 -5.59 8.28
N ALA A 150 3.40 -5.77 6.96
CA ALA A 150 2.27 -6.21 6.13
C ALA A 150 1.59 -7.47 6.68
N SER A 151 2.37 -8.42 7.20
CA SER A 151 1.86 -9.67 7.81
C SER A 151 1.14 -9.47 9.16
N SER A 152 1.23 -8.29 9.80
CA SER A 152 0.51 -8.01 11.05
C SER A 152 -1.01 -7.97 10.86
N PHE A 153 -1.47 -7.83 9.63
CA PHE A 153 -2.88 -7.66 9.26
C PHE A 153 -3.35 -8.69 8.23
N ILE A 154 -2.76 -9.87 8.23
CA ILE A 154 -3.15 -11.00 7.38
C ILE A 154 -3.62 -12.12 8.31
N ASN A 155 -4.80 -12.71 8.04
CA ASN A 155 -5.24 -13.89 8.75
C ASN A 155 -4.39 -15.12 8.35
N SER A 156 -4.55 -16.24 9.08
CA SER A 156 -3.81 -17.48 8.83
C SER A 156 -4.09 -18.12 7.45
N GLU A 157 -5.09 -17.63 6.71
CA GLU A 157 -5.45 -18.07 5.37
C GLU A 157 -4.89 -17.16 4.27
N GLY A 158 -4.18 -16.07 4.64
CA GLY A 158 -3.54 -15.14 3.71
C GLY A 158 -4.44 -14.02 3.18
N ASP A 159 -5.70 -13.97 3.60
CA ASP A 159 -6.61 -12.89 3.25
C ASP A 159 -6.44 -11.68 4.18
N SER A 160 -6.63 -10.48 3.65
CA SER A 160 -6.62 -9.25 4.44
C SER A 160 -7.71 -9.28 5.51
N ILE A 161 -7.40 -8.81 6.71
CA ILE A 161 -8.35 -8.77 7.82
C ILE A 161 -9.61 -8.00 7.43
N ASN A 162 -10.75 -8.66 7.50
CA ASN A 162 -12.02 -8.00 7.69
C ASN A 162 -12.13 -7.63 9.17
N ALA A 163 -12.61 -6.42 9.50
CA ALA A 163 -12.62 -5.87 10.85
C ALA A 163 -13.55 -6.61 11.87
N TYR A 164 -13.94 -7.84 11.54
CA TYR A 164 -14.74 -8.72 12.39
C TYR A 164 -13.96 -10.00 12.70
N GLN A 165 -13.08 -9.93 13.66
CA GLN A 165 -12.76 -11.05 14.58
C GLN A 165 -12.37 -10.47 15.93
#